data_fadf81d73f88e10e814dad8aa333294c
#
_entry.id   fadf81d73f88e10e814dad8aa333294c
#
_cell.length_a   1.000
_cell.length_b   1.000
_cell.length_c   1.000
_cell.angle_alpha   90.00
_cell.angle_beta   90.00
_cell.angle_gamma   90.00
#
_symmetry.space_group_name_H-M   'P 1'
#
loop_
_entity.id
_entity.type
_entity.pdbx_description
1 polymer ?
#
loop_
_entity_poly.entity_id
_entity_poly.type
_entity_poly.pdbx_seq_one_letter_code
_entity_poly.pdbx_strand_id
1 'polypeptide(L)'
;MANDTESLAHTRWNCKYHIVFAPKYRRQVFYGEKKQEVGRILRQLCEWKGVEIHEAELCPDHIHMLVSVPPKLSVSSFMGYLKGKSSVLIYEKFGDLKYKYRNREFWCRGYYVDTAGKNTKAIAEYIKHQLDEDKIGEQMTMLGKTNDNPFTGSK
;
A
#
# COMPACT_ATOMS: atom_id res chain seq x y z
N MET A 1 -13.45 -3.59 -23.83
CA MET A 1 -12.04 -3.15 -23.75
C MET A 1 -11.89 -2.17 -22.59
N ALA A 2 -11.07 -2.51 -21.65
CA ALA A 2 -10.78 -1.56 -20.57
C ALA A 2 -10.08 -0.35 -21.16
N ASN A 3 -10.62 0.83 -20.92
CA ASN A 3 -9.99 2.07 -21.34
C ASN A 3 -8.89 2.37 -20.31
N ASP A 4 -7.64 2.19 -20.69
CA ASP A 4 -6.50 2.41 -19.80
C ASP A 4 -6.24 3.90 -19.52
N THR A 5 -6.96 4.78 -20.18
CA THR A 5 -6.79 6.21 -20.02
C THR A 5 -7.97 6.82 -19.26
N GLU A 6 -7.65 7.73 -18.36
CA GLU A 6 -8.63 8.51 -17.64
C GLU A 6 -8.70 9.93 -18.20
N SER A 7 -9.76 10.65 -17.86
CA SER A 7 -9.99 11.98 -18.36
C SER A 7 -10.06 13.00 -17.24
N LEU A 8 -9.36 14.11 -17.39
CA LEU A 8 -9.42 15.26 -16.50
C LEU A 8 -9.62 16.49 -17.40
N ALA A 9 -10.84 17.02 -17.44
CA ALA A 9 -11.24 18.11 -18.32
C ALA A 9 -10.85 17.80 -19.79
N HIS A 10 -9.79 18.41 -20.33
CA HIS A 10 -9.32 18.20 -21.69
C HIS A 10 -8.08 17.32 -21.78
N THR A 11 -7.67 16.71 -20.67
CA THR A 11 -6.45 15.92 -20.57
C THR A 11 -6.80 14.46 -20.34
N ARG A 12 -6.24 13.59 -21.18
CA ARG A 12 -6.26 12.15 -20.94
C ARG A 12 -4.96 11.74 -20.25
N TRP A 13 -5.07 10.79 -19.32
CA TRP A 13 -3.91 10.38 -18.54
C TRP A 13 -3.96 8.91 -18.16
N ASN A 14 -2.78 8.36 -17.93
CA ASN A 14 -2.60 6.99 -17.44
C ASN A 14 -1.41 6.99 -16.48
N CYS A 15 -1.70 7.29 -15.22
CA CYS A 15 -0.69 7.42 -14.16
C CYS A 15 -0.94 6.35 -13.12
N LYS A 16 -0.50 5.14 -13.44
CA LYS A 16 -0.65 3.97 -12.57
C LYS A 16 0.65 3.65 -11.87
N TYR A 17 0.54 3.32 -10.59
CA TYR A 17 1.70 3.00 -9.75
C TYR A 17 1.43 1.76 -8.94
N HIS A 18 2.47 0.94 -8.80
CA HIS A 18 2.55 -0.10 -7.80
C HIS A 18 3.24 0.49 -6.57
N ILE A 19 2.56 0.53 -5.44
CA ILE A 19 3.05 1.13 -4.20
C ILE A 19 3.08 0.05 -3.12
N VAL A 20 4.19 0.01 -2.37
CA VAL A 20 4.33 -0.90 -1.23
C VAL A 20 4.74 -0.09 -0.01
N PHE A 21 4.05 -0.30 1.10
CA PHE A 21 4.37 0.35 2.37
C PHE A 21 4.02 -0.55 3.54
N ALA A 22 4.60 -0.28 4.69
CA ALA A 22 4.54 -1.19 5.82
C ALA A 22 4.34 -0.47 7.16
N PRO A 23 3.74 -1.16 8.15
CA PRO A 23 3.75 -0.68 9.52
C PRO A 23 5.18 -0.54 10.05
N LYS A 24 5.35 0.36 11.01
CA LYS A 24 6.64 0.59 11.66
C LYS A 24 7.19 -0.72 12.23
N TYR A 25 8.46 -0.97 11.99
CA TYR A 25 9.15 -2.22 12.35
C TYR A 25 8.58 -3.47 11.66
N ARG A 26 7.79 -3.29 10.60
CA ARG A 26 7.10 -4.38 9.90
C ARG A 26 6.35 -5.30 10.85
N ARG A 27 5.67 -4.72 11.82
CA ARG A 27 4.85 -5.49 12.74
C ARG A 27 3.71 -6.18 11.99
N GLN A 28 3.43 -7.41 12.39
CA GLN A 28 2.34 -8.19 11.81
C GLN A 28 1.04 -7.79 12.48
N VAL A 29 0.31 -6.85 11.89
CA VAL A 29 -0.93 -6.31 12.46
C VAL A 29 -2.16 -6.55 11.60
N PHE A 30 -1.99 -6.89 10.32
CA PHE A 30 -3.11 -7.00 9.39
C PHE A 30 -3.72 -8.40 9.38
N TYR A 31 -4.51 -8.68 10.40
CA TYR A 31 -5.26 -9.92 10.56
C TYR A 31 -6.72 -9.60 10.92
N GLY A 32 -7.65 -10.46 10.48
CA GLY A 32 -9.04 -10.42 10.89
C GLY A 32 -9.68 -9.05 10.76
N GLU A 33 -10.25 -8.55 11.84
CA GLU A 33 -10.94 -7.26 11.88
C GLU A 33 -10.01 -6.09 11.53
N LYS A 34 -8.78 -6.10 12.04
CA LYS A 34 -7.80 -5.05 11.75
C LYS A 34 -7.50 -4.97 10.25
N LYS A 35 -7.32 -6.10 9.60
CA LYS A 35 -7.10 -6.17 8.16
C LYS A 35 -8.28 -5.56 7.38
N GLN A 36 -9.49 -5.93 7.73
CA GLN A 36 -10.70 -5.44 7.06
C GLN A 36 -10.89 -3.93 7.27
N GLU A 37 -10.75 -3.46 8.50
CA GLU A 37 -10.94 -2.04 8.81
C GLU A 37 -9.85 -1.16 8.20
N VAL A 38 -8.60 -1.58 8.24
CA VAL A 38 -7.52 -0.83 7.59
C VAL A 38 -7.74 -0.76 6.08
N GLY A 39 -8.15 -1.86 5.47
CA GLY A 39 -8.50 -1.89 4.05
C GLY A 39 -9.63 -0.92 3.72
N ARG A 40 -10.66 -0.87 4.54
CA ARG A 40 -11.79 0.07 4.38
C ARG A 40 -11.33 1.52 4.52
N ILE A 41 -10.51 1.80 5.53
CA ILE A 41 -9.96 3.15 5.76
C ILE A 41 -9.14 3.62 4.54
N LEU A 42 -8.24 2.79 4.06
CA LEU A 42 -7.41 3.13 2.93
C LEU A 42 -8.22 3.37 1.66
N ARG A 43 -9.22 2.54 1.41
CA ARG A 43 -10.14 2.71 0.27
C ARG A 43 -10.88 4.04 0.35
N GLN A 44 -11.41 4.38 1.52
CA GLN A 44 -12.12 5.64 1.74
C GLN A 44 -11.21 6.84 1.49
N LEU A 45 -10.00 6.80 1.99
CA LEU A 45 -9.04 7.89 1.82
C LEU A 45 -8.62 8.04 0.35
N CYS A 46 -8.47 6.95 -0.37
CA CYS A 46 -8.19 7.00 -1.80
C CYS A 46 -9.34 7.63 -2.57
N GLU A 47 -10.58 7.25 -2.27
CA GLU A 47 -11.77 7.85 -2.90
C GLU A 47 -11.81 9.36 -2.69
N TRP A 48 -11.53 9.84 -1.49
CA TRP A 48 -11.55 11.28 -1.18
C TRP A 48 -10.51 12.07 -1.99
N LYS A 49 -9.44 11.43 -2.43
CA LYS A 49 -8.40 12.06 -3.25
C LYS A 49 -8.54 11.77 -4.74
N GLY A 50 -9.57 11.08 -5.14
CA GLY A 50 -9.75 10.71 -6.55
C GLY A 50 -8.73 9.69 -7.04
N VAL A 51 -8.16 8.90 -6.12
CA VAL A 51 -7.23 7.83 -6.44
C VAL A 51 -8.01 6.53 -6.58
N GLU A 52 -7.93 5.91 -7.74
CA GLU A 52 -8.59 4.64 -8.01
C GLU A 52 -7.69 3.48 -7.63
N ILE A 53 -8.22 2.54 -6.87
CA ILE A 53 -7.53 1.30 -6.52
C ILE A 53 -7.94 0.23 -7.52
N HIS A 54 -6.99 -0.26 -8.31
CA HIS A 54 -7.20 -1.36 -9.24
C HIS A 54 -7.07 -2.72 -8.57
N GLU A 55 -6.09 -2.83 -7.68
CA GLU A 55 -5.84 -4.01 -6.88
C GLU A 55 -5.14 -3.61 -5.60
N ALA A 56 -5.43 -4.29 -4.51
CA ALA A 56 -4.74 -4.09 -3.24
C ALA A 56 -4.71 -5.40 -2.46
N GLU A 57 -3.61 -5.63 -1.77
CA GLU A 57 -3.46 -6.79 -0.89
C GLU A 57 -2.82 -6.34 0.42
N LEU A 58 -3.49 -6.64 1.52
CA LEU A 58 -2.97 -6.42 2.86
C LEU A 58 -2.33 -7.72 3.35
N CYS A 59 -1.02 -7.78 3.21
CA CYS A 59 -0.23 -8.84 3.81
C CYS A 59 -0.06 -8.57 5.32
N PRO A 60 0.28 -9.56 6.14
CA PRO A 60 0.34 -9.34 7.59
C PRO A 60 1.20 -8.16 8.03
N ASP A 61 2.29 -7.87 7.34
CA ASP A 61 3.29 -6.86 7.71
C ASP A 61 3.57 -5.81 6.64
N HIS A 62 2.79 -5.79 5.55
CA HIS A 62 2.93 -4.80 4.48
C HIS A 62 1.70 -4.77 3.59
N ILE A 63 1.63 -3.75 2.75
CA ILE A 63 0.52 -3.54 1.82
C ILE A 63 1.08 -3.32 0.42
N HIS A 64 0.49 -4.01 -0.56
CA HIS A 64 0.68 -3.76 -1.98
C HIS A 64 -0.56 -3.10 -2.55
N MET A 65 -0.40 -2.04 -3.32
CA MET A 65 -1.50 -1.36 -3.99
C MET A 65 -1.13 -1.04 -5.43
N LEU A 66 -2.06 -1.31 -6.34
CA LEU A 66 -1.99 -0.81 -7.71
C LEU A 66 -3.05 0.28 -7.84
N VAL A 67 -2.62 1.51 -8.07
CA VAL A 67 -3.49 2.69 -8.04
C VAL A 67 -3.27 3.58 -9.26
N SER A 68 -4.35 4.30 -9.65
CA SER A 68 -4.28 5.42 -10.56
C SER A 68 -4.31 6.72 -9.76
N VAL A 69 -3.28 7.53 -9.90
CA VAL A 69 -3.15 8.81 -9.22
C VAL A 69 -3.32 9.93 -10.25
N PRO A 70 -4.29 10.86 -10.05
CA PRO A 70 -4.52 11.93 -11.03
C PRO A 70 -3.27 12.84 -11.16
N PRO A 71 -3.01 13.40 -12.36
CA PRO A 71 -1.79 14.19 -12.60
C PRO A 71 -1.61 15.39 -11.70
N LYS A 72 -2.70 15.95 -11.20
CA LYS A 72 -2.68 17.09 -10.26
C LYS A 72 -2.14 16.73 -8.88
N LEU A 73 -1.99 15.43 -8.57
CA LEU A 73 -1.58 14.96 -7.26
C LEU A 73 -0.26 14.21 -7.40
N SER A 74 0.77 14.64 -6.70
CA SER A 74 2.02 13.91 -6.65
C SER A 74 1.88 12.64 -5.80
N VAL A 75 2.66 11.62 -6.13
CA VAL A 75 2.69 10.39 -5.34
C VAL A 75 3.10 10.68 -3.90
N SER A 76 4.08 11.56 -3.70
CA SER A 76 4.55 11.91 -2.35
C SER A 76 3.47 12.61 -1.53
N SER A 77 2.72 13.55 -2.13
CA SER A 77 1.60 14.20 -1.45
C SER A 77 0.49 13.21 -1.12
N PHE A 78 0.17 12.33 -2.05
CA PHE A 78 -0.81 11.28 -1.82
C PHE A 78 -0.39 10.35 -0.69
N MET A 79 0.85 9.88 -0.69
CA MET A 79 1.34 8.97 0.36
C MET A 79 1.43 9.64 1.71
N GLY A 80 1.83 10.91 1.76
CA GLY A 80 1.82 11.69 3.00
C GLY A 80 0.41 11.80 3.59
N TYR A 81 -0.56 12.11 2.75
CA TYR A 81 -1.97 12.14 3.14
C TYR A 81 -2.47 10.77 3.59
N LEU A 82 -2.24 9.74 2.79
CA LEU A 82 -2.72 8.38 3.04
C LEU A 82 -2.18 7.85 4.37
N LYS A 83 -0.89 7.95 4.58
CA LYS A 83 -0.23 7.48 5.80
C LYS A 83 -0.62 8.31 7.03
N GLY A 84 -0.67 9.62 6.89
CA GLY A 84 -1.02 10.52 8.01
C GLY A 84 -2.45 10.34 8.47
N LYS A 85 -3.41 10.39 7.55
CA LYS A 85 -4.82 10.25 7.88
C LYS A 85 -5.19 8.84 8.34
N SER A 86 -4.62 7.81 7.69
CA SER A 86 -4.89 6.43 8.08
C SER A 86 -4.35 6.15 9.49
N SER A 87 -3.19 6.68 9.86
CA SER A 87 -2.66 6.53 11.23
C SER A 87 -3.66 7.03 12.28
N VAL A 88 -4.22 8.22 12.06
CA VAL A 88 -5.21 8.79 12.99
C VAL A 88 -6.45 7.89 13.08
N LEU A 89 -7.00 7.49 11.95
CA LEU A 89 -8.21 6.67 11.90
C LEU A 89 -8.00 5.26 12.48
N ILE A 90 -6.84 4.67 12.23
CA ILE A 90 -6.48 3.36 12.79
C ILE A 90 -6.38 3.45 14.31
N TYR A 91 -5.75 4.49 14.85
CA TYR A 91 -5.64 4.66 16.30
C TYR A 91 -6.96 5.00 16.97
N GLU A 92 -7.86 5.69 16.29
CA GLU A 92 -9.21 5.92 16.80
C GLU A 92 -10.00 4.61 16.88
N LYS A 93 -9.86 3.75 15.89
CA LYS A 93 -10.57 2.48 15.84
C LYS A 93 -9.95 1.42 16.75
N PHE A 94 -8.61 1.38 16.79
CA PHE A 94 -7.84 0.38 17.55
C PHE A 94 -6.88 1.08 18.50
N GLY A 95 -7.43 1.60 19.59
CA GLY A 95 -6.66 2.37 20.58
C GLY A 95 -5.49 1.61 21.20
N ASP A 96 -5.57 0.27 21.26
CA ASP A 96 -4.49 -0.57 21.75
C ASP A 96 -3.20 -0.46 20.94
N LEU A 97 -3.31 -0.25 19.63
CA LEU A 97 -2.15 -0.08 18.76
C LEU A 97 -1.37 1.19 19.06
N LYS A 98 -2.05 2.23 19.54
CA LYS A 98 -1.41 3.50 19.89
C LYS A 98 -0.35 3.33 21.00
N TYR A 99 -0.58 2.44 21.93
CA TYR A 99 0.36 2.16 23.02
C TYR A 99 1.52 1.27 22.59
N LYS A 100 1.33 0.45 21.57
CA LYS A 100 2.39 -0.39 21.00
C LYS A 100 3.38 0.41 20.14
N TYR A 101 2.95 1.53 19.60
CA TYR A 101 3.76 2.40 18.73
C TYR A 101 4.06 3.71 19.47
N ARG A 102 5.11 3.70 20.27
CA ARG A 102 5.45 4.78 21.21
C ARG A 102 5.55 6.18 20.61
N ASN A 103 5.84 6.29 19.32
CA ASN A 103 6.03 7.57 18.64
C ASN A 103 4.81 8.02 17.83
N ARG A 104 3.67 7.43 18.01
CA ARG A 104 2.42 7.74 17.30
C ARG A 104 2.50 7.58 15.78
N GLU A 105 3.60 7.06 15.27
CA GLU A 105 3.76 6.77 13.85
C GLU A 105 3.41 5.29 13.61
N PHE A 106 2.30 5.08 12.94
CA PHE A 106 1.87 3.72 12.61
C PHE A 106 2.73 3.10 11.51
N TRP A 107 3.09 3.92 10.51
CA TRP A 107 3.78 3.44 9.30
C TRP A 107 5.29 3.65 9.38
N CYS A 108 6.05 2.79 8.73
CA CYS A 108 7.45 3.02 8.44
C CYS A 108 7.61 4.30 7.62
N ARG A 109 8.76 4.95 7.74
CA ARG A 109 9.13 6.03 6.83
C ARG A 109 9.31 5.48 5.43
N GLY A 110 8.92 6.29 4.45
CA GLY A 110 9.08 5.93 3.06
C GLY A 110 8.08 4.89 2.57
N TYR A 111 8.27 4.53 1.33
CA TYR A 111 7.47 3.55 0.61
C TYR A 111 8.23 3.18 -0.67
N TYR A 112 7.87 2.05 -1.25
CA TYR A 112 8.33 1.70 -2.58
C TYR A 112 7.28 2.14 -3.60
N VAL A 113 7.70 2.71 -4.71
CA VAL A 113 6.82 3.06 -5.81
C VAL A 113 7.46 2.71 -7.15
N ASP A 114 6.68 2.13 -8.03
CA ASP A 114 7.07 1.84 -9.41
C ASP A 114 5.91 2.17 -10.34
N THR A 115 6.24 2.56 -11.57
CA THR A 115 5.22 2.83 -12.59
C THR A 115 4.70 1.50 -13.14
N ALA A 116 3.38 1.42 -13.28
CA ALA A 116 2.73 0.19 -13.77
C ALA A 116 2.55 0.16 -15.28
N GLY A 117 2.62 1.32 -15.94
CA GLY A 117 2.42 1.40 -17.38
C GLY A 117 1.06 0.89 -17.83
N LYS A 118 1.02 0.21 -18.98
CA LYS A 118 -0.22 -0.30 -19.56
C LYS A 118 -0.59 -1.71 -19.14
N ASN A 119 0.31 -2.45 -18.52
CA ASN A 119 0.10 -3.86 -18.20
C ASN A 119 -0.49 -4.05 -16.79
N THR A 120 -1.62 -3.37 -16.55
CA THR A 120 -2.31 -3.35 -15.26
C THR A 120 -2.71 -4.74 -14.79
N LYS A 121 -3.20 -5.57 -15.72
CA LYS A 121 -3.68 -6.91 -15.40
C LYS A 121 -2.57 -7.83 -14.90
N ALA A 122 -1.42 -7.81 -15.54
CA ALA A 122 -0.29 -8.63 -15.11
C ALA A 122 0.24 -8.20 -13.75
N ILE A 123 0.26 -6.90 -13.48
CA ILE A 123 0.69 -6.35 -12.19
C ILE A 123 -0.32 -6.69 -11.11
N ALA A 124 -1.62 -6.62 -11.39
CA ALA A 124 -2.65 -7.02 -10.46
C ALA A 124 -2.54 -8.51 -10.10
N GLU A 125 -2.28 -9.37 -11.08
CA GLU A 125 -2.04 -10.79 -10.83
C GLU A 125 -0.77 -11.00 -9.99
N TYR A 126 0.29 -10.27 -10.27
CA TYR A 126 1.51 -10.31 -9.48
C TYR A 126 1.24 -9.99 -8.00
N ILE A 127 0.46 -8.95 -7.72
CA ILE A 127 0.10 -8.57 -6.35
C ILE A 127 -0.68 -9.70 -5.66
N LYS A 128 -1.61 -10.34 -6.36
CA LYS A 128 -2.38 -11.46 -5.81
C LYS A 128 -1.49 -12.65 -5.44
N HIS A 129 -0.49 -12.94 -6.26
CA HIS A 129 0.44 -14.03 -6.01
C HIS A 129 1.47 -13.69 -4.92
N GLN A 130 1.72 -12.42 -4.67
CA GLN A 130 2.73 -11.96 -3.72
C GLN A 130 2.47 -12.49 -2.30
N LEU A 131 1.22 -12.67 -1.92
CA LEU A 131 0.88 -13.20 -0.60
C LEU A 131 1.40 -14.63 -0.41
N ASP A 132 1.29 -15.47 -1.43
CA ASP A 132 1.78 -16.84 -1.37
C ASP A 132 3.31 -16.88 -1.39
N GLU A 133 3.94 -16.04 -2.20
CA GLU A 133 5.38 -15.90 -2.24
C GLU A 133 5.95 -15.36 -0.92
N ASP A 134 5.25 -14.43 -0.30
CA ASP A 134 5.66 -13.89 0.99
C ASP A 134 5.63 -14.97 2.09
N LYS A 135 4.66 -15.86 2.06
CA LYS A 135 4.62 -17.00 2.99
C LYS A 135 5.82 -17.92 2.81
N ILE A 136 6.21 -18.17 1.56
CA ILE A 136 7.40 -18.93 1.21
C ILE A 136 8.65 -18.11 1.59
N GLY A 137 8.65 -16.83 1.30
CA GLY A 137 9.73 -15.91 1.61
C GLY A 137 10.01 -15.77 3.09
N GLU A 138 8.98 -15.79 3.93
CA GLU A 138 9.16 -15.81 5.38
C GLU A 138 9.91 -17.04 5.85
N GLN A 139 9.59 -18.20 5.31
CA GLN A 139 10.33 -19.43 5.59
C GLN A 139 11.77 -19.33 5.12
N MET A 140 12.01 -18.72 3.99
CA MET A 140 13.36 -18.52 3.44
C MET A 140 14.15 -17.44 4.17
N THR A 141 13.46 -16.41 4.68
CA THR A 141 14.11 -15.37 5.49
C THR A 141 14.60 -15.92 6.83
N MET A 142 13.86 -16.84 7.41
CA MET A 142 14.31 -17.57 8.59
C MET A 142 15.57 -18.41 8.29
N LEU A 143 15.87 -18.68 7.02
CA LEU A 143 17.08 -19.35 6.56
C LEU A 143 18.19 -18.37 6.14
N GLY A 144 18.06 -17.08 6.45
CA GLY A 144 19.10 -16.07 6.24
C GLY A 144 19.22 -15.54 4.82
N LYS A 145 18.22 -15.70 3.98
CA LYS A 145 18.23 -15.09 2.65
C LYS A 145 17.61 -13.71 2.67
N THR A 146 18.33 -12.75 2.14
CA THR A 146 17.82 -11.41 1.93
C THR A 146 16.69 -11.45 0.90
N ASN A 147 15.57 -10.94 1.28
CA ASN A 147 14.45 -10.79 0.41
C ASN A 147 14.56 -9.44 -0.31
N ASP A 148 14.16 -9.39 -1.59
CA ASP A 148 14.06 -8.14 -2.35
C ASP A 148 12.95 -7.22 -1.84
N ASN A 149 12.72 -7.24 -0.56
CA ASN A 149 11.71 -6.43 0.08
C ASN A 149 12.15 -4.96 0.14
N PRO A 150 11.41 -4.04 -0.48
CA PRO A 150 11.79 -2.62 -0.50
C PRO A 150 11.90 -1.99 0.88
N PHE A 151 11.35 -2.62 1.92
CA PHE A 151 11.42 -2.12 3.29
C PHE A 151 12.61 -2.66 4.10
N THR A 152 13.41 -3.57 3.58
CA THR A 152 14.56 -4.12 4.31
C THR A 152 15.80 -3.22 4.28
N GLY A 153 15.70 -2.06 3.68
CA GLY A 153 16.74 -1.03 3.75
C GLY A 153 18.05 -1.39 3.05
N SER A 154 18.13 -2.47 2.37
CA SER A 154 19.30 -2.77 1.57
C SER A 154 19.24 -1.96 0.28
N LYS A 155 19.95 -0.91 0.31
CA LYS A 155 20.39 -0.30 -0.93
C LYS A 155 21.76 -0.84 -1.25
#